data_1448d7300f1c5c0248854b8e8b3902e8
#
_entry.id   1448d7300f1c5c0248854b8e8b3902e8
#
_cell.length_a   1.000
_cell.length_b   1.000
_cell.length_c   1.000
_cell.angle_alpha   90.00
_cell.angle_beta   90.00
_cell.angle_gamma   90.00
#
_symmetry.space_group_name_H-M   'P 1'
#
loop_
_entity.id
_entity.type
_entity.pdbx_description
1 polymer ?
#
loop_
_entity_poly.entity_id
_entity_poly.type
_entity_poly.pdbx_seq_one_letter_code
_entity_poly.pdbx_strand_id
1 'polypeptide(L)'
;NSYRKYSSWHYVNFEVGETYETSEKNPKGDLVQGIKICQQIILDPKSNDEEKIFHLKLLVHLLGDLHQPLHTGKAEDRGGNTIKVKWFRGKTNLHSVWDTKMIESYNMTYTELSDNLDYFSKNQKEAIQKGTVIDWVNESRELAMMVYDSAKIDQNLSYRYMYDHF
;
A
#
# COMPACT_ATOMS: atom_id res chain seq x y z
N ASN A 1 8.91 21.70 -5.59
CA ASN A 1 8.82 20.30 -5.95
C ASN A 1 7.39 19.98 -6.37
N SER A 2 7.15 19.83 -7.68
CA SER A 2 5.81 19.66 -8.28
C SER A 2 5.06 18.41 -7.79
N TYR A 3 5.78 17.41 -7.28
CA TYR A 3 5.20 16.14 -6.82
C TYR A 3 4.67 16.18 -5.38
N ARG A 4 4.97 17.22 -4.59
CA ARG A 4 4.47 17.34 -3.21
C ARG A 4 2.94 17.34 -3.08
N LYS A 5 2.23 17.76 -4.12
CA LYS A 5 0.77 17.76 -4.13
C LYS A 5 0.15 16.35 -4.06
N TYR A 6 0.90 15.32 -4.44
CA TYR A 6 0.46 13.93 -4.42
C TYR A 6 0.86 13.18 -3.14
N SER A 7 1.60 13.81 -2.21
CA SER A 7 2.17 13.13 -1.03
C SER A 7 1.13 12.48 -0.12
N SER A 8 -0.08 13.02 -0.04
CA SER A 8 -1.18 12.42 0.73
C SER A 8 -1.90 11.30 -0.01
N TRP A 9 -1.65 11.12 -1.32
CA TRP A 9 -2.31 10.10 -2.12
C TRP A 9 -1.71 8.69 -1.93
N HIS A 10 -0.55 8.60 -1.27
CA HIS A 10 0.14 7.32 -1.06
C HIS A 10 -0.47 6.48 0.06
N TYR A 11 -1.39 7.01 0.85
CA TYR A 11 -1.99 6.30 1.98
C TYR A 11 -3.40 6.79 2.29
N VAL A 12 -4.12 5.98 3.03
CA VAL A 12 -5.35 6.36 3.72
C VAL A 12 -5.34 5.72 5.11
N ASN A 13 -5.19 6.54 6.14
CA ASN A 13 -5.18 6.07 7.52
C ASN A 13 -6.56 6.25 8.14
N PHE A 14 -6.95 5.31 9.00
CA PHE A 14 -8.23 5.28 9.67
C PHE A 14 -8.06 5.40 11.18
N GLU A 15 -9.04 6.00 11.85
CA GLU A 15 -9.20 5.83 13.28
C GLU A 15 -9.67 4.41 13.61
N VAL A 16 -9.50 3.99 14.87
CA VAL A 16 -9.93 2.66 15.30
C VAL A 16 -11.46 2.55 15.19
N GLY A 17 -11.93 1.51 14.48
CA GLY A 17 -13.37 1.25 14.29
C GLY A 17 -14.01 1.97 13.10
N GLU A 18 -13.26 2.77 12.33
CA GLU A 18 -13.76 3.41 11.11
C GLU A 18 -13.56 2.55 9.87
N THR A 19 -14.42 2.78 8.88
CA THR A 19 -14.26 2.35 7.49
C THR A 19 -13.91 3.55 6.61
N TYR A 20 -13.55 3.31 5.34
CA TYR A 20 -13.31 4.43 4.43
C TYR A 20 -14.52 5.35 4.32
N GLU A 21 -15.74 4.80 4.28
CA GLU A 21 -16.96 5.59 4.12
C GLU A 21 -17.25 6.50 5.32
N THR A 22 -16.93 6.05 6.54
CA THR A 22 -17.20 6.78 7.79
C THR A 22 -16.04 7.69 8.21
N SER A 23 -14.84 7.46 7.69
CA SER A 23 -13.64 8.24 8.06
C SER A 23 -13.67 9.66 7.49
N GLU A 24 -13.02 10.59 8.19
CA GLU A 24 -12.75 11.92 7.67
C GLU A 24 -11.80 11.85 6.46
N LYS A 25 -12.17 12.55 5.39
CA LYS A 25 -11.37 12.58 4.17
C LYS A 25 -10.31 13.68 4.21
N ASN A 26 -9.11 13.36 3.79
CA ASN A 26 -8.06 14.35 3.66
C ASN A 26 -8.46 15.39 2.58
N PRO A 27 -8.53 16.69 2.90
CA PRO A 27 -8.93 17.72 1.93
C PRO A 27 -7.93 17.87 0.76
N LYS A 28 -6.71 17.33 0.90
CA LYS A 28 -5.69 17.29 -0.18
C LYS A 28 -5.76 16.00 -1.01
N GLY A 29 -6.75 15.17 -0.76
CA GLY A 29 -6.87 13.85 -1.34
C GLY A 29 -6.15 12.78 -0.51
N ASP A 30 -6.57 11.55 -0.70
CA ASP A 30 -6.02 10.33 -0.13
C ASP A 30 -5.79 9.28 -1.22
N LEU A 31 -5.36 8.09 -0.85
CA LEU A 31 -5.07 6.99 -1.78
C LEU A 31 -6.27 6.61 -2.65
N VAL A 32 -7.46 6.52 -2.08
CA VAL A 32 -8.69 6.17 -2.83
C VAL A 32 -9.05 7.26 -3.84
N GLN A 33 -8.98 8.52 -3.40
CA GLN A 33 -9.26 9.67 -4.26
C GLN A 33 -8.22 9.78 -5.37
N GLY A 34 -6.95 9.56 -5.06
CA GLY A 34 -5.86 9.55 -6.03
C GLY A 34 -6.05 8.52 -7.13
N ILE A 35 -6.40 7.28 -6.76
CA ILE A 35 -6.72 6.21 -7.73
C ILE A 35 -7.89 6.61 -8.63
N LYS A 36 -9.00 7.10 -8.05
CA LYS A 36 -10.17 7.54 -8.81
C LYS A 36 -9.85 8.68 -9.78
N ILE A 37 -9.06 9.67 -9.35
CA ILE A 37 -8.64 10.79 -10.20
C ILE A 37 -7.77 10.28 -11.37
N CYS A 38 -6.82 9.39 -11.10
CA CYS A 38 -6.01 8.79 -12.15
C CYS A 38 -6.87 8.07 -13.19
N GLN A 39 -7.82 7.25 -12.75
CA GLN A 39 -8.76 6.57 -13.65
C GLN A 39 -9.58 7.56 -14.49
N GLN A 40 -10.12 8.62 -13.88
CA GLN A 40 -10.89 9.64 -14.59
C GLN A 40 -10.07 10.30 -15.71
N ILE A 41 -8.83 10.70 -15.41
CA ILE A 41 -7.96 11.37 -16.40
C ILE A 41 -7.57 10.42 -17.54
N ILE A 42 -7.27 9.16 -17.23
CA ILE A 42 -6.91 8.16 -18.26
C ILE A 42 -8.08 7.89 -19.20
N LEU A 43 -9.31 7.87 -18.68
CA LEU A 43 -10.53 7.58 -19.46
C LEU A 43 -11.11 8.81 -20.14
N ASP A 44 -10.71 10.03 -19.76
CA ASP A 44 -11.23 11.25 -20.38
C ASP A 44 -10.68 11.38 -21.81
N PRO A 45 -11.56 11.42 -22.83
CA PRO A 45 -11.14 11.64 -24.22
C PRO A 45 -10.51 13.01 -24.47
N LYS A 46 -10.68 13.97 -23.55
CA LYS A 46 -10.10 15.32 -23.65
C LYS A 46 -8.69 15.41 -23.08
N SER A 47 -8.27 14.44 -22.26
CA SER A 47 -6.92 14.39 -21.73
C SER A 47 -5.92 14.06 -22.82
N ASN A 48 -4.80 14.77 -22.83
CA ASN A 48 -3.72 14.52 -23.78
C ASN A 48 -2.88 13.29 -23.36
N ASP A 49 -2.03 12.80 -24.24
CA ASP A 49 -1.22 11.60 -24.02
C ASP A 49 -0.23 11.77 -22.86
N GLU A 50 0.35 12.96 -22.66
CA GLU A 50 1.28 13.23 -21.58
C GLU A 50 0.59 13.11 -20.21
N GLU A 51 -0.60 13.67 -20.08
CA GLU A 51 -1.43 13.55 -18.88
C GLU A 51 -1.82 12.10 -18.61
N LYS A 52 -2.24 11.36 -19.63
CA LYS A 52 -2.60 9.94 -19.52
C LYS A 52 -1.40 9.09 -19.11
N ILE A 53 -0.25 9.28 -19.74
CA ILE A 53 0.99 8.55 -19.39
C ILE A 53 1.41 8.83 -17.95
N PHE A 54 1.36 10.09 -17.52
CA PHE A 54 1.69 10.46 -16.16
C PHE A 54 0.77 9.78 -15.15
N HIS A 55 -0.56 9.88 -15.35
CA HIS A 55 -1.54 9.32 -14.41
C HIS A 55 -1.61 7.79 -14.48
N LEU A 56 -1.27 7.16 -15.60
CA LEU A 56 -1.12 5.71 -15.67
C LEU A 56 0.06 5.22 -14.80
N LYS A 57 1.21 5.89 -14.88
CA LYS A 57 2.36 5.57 -14.01
C LYS A 57 2.02 5.79 -12.53
N LEU A 58 1.34 6.88 -12.23
CA LEU A 58 0.89 7.18 -10.88
C LEU A 58 -0.13 6.14 -10.39
N LEU A 59 -1.09 5.73 -11.23
CA LEU A 59 -2.07 4.70 -10.90
C LEU A 59 -1.42 3.36 -10.55
N VAL A 60 -0.43 2.93 -11.34
CA VAL A 60 0.33 1.70 -11.05
C VAL A 60 1.02 1.78 -9.69
N HIS A 61 1.64 2.93 -9.38
CA HIS A 61 2.27 3.17 -8.09
C HIS A 61 1.27 3.14 -6.93
N LEU A 62 0.16 3.88 -7.05
CA LEU A 62 -0.88 3.95 -6.02
C LEU A 62 -1.57 2.60 -5.77
N LEU A 63 -1.72 1.77 -6.81
CA LEU A 63 -2.22 0.41 -6.63
C LEU A 63 -1.21 -0.46 -5.87
N GLY A 64 0.09 -0.27 -6.09
CA GLY A 64 1.12 -0.90 -5.26
C GLY A 64 1.02 -0.45 -3.79
N ASP A 65 0.89 0.85 -3.55
CA ASP A 65 0.70 1.40 -2.20
C ASP A 65 -0.56 0.84 -1.51
N LEU A 66 -1.66 0.70 -2.27
CA LEU A 66 -2.91 0.13 -1.76
C LEU A 66 -2.74 -1.31 -1.24
N HIS A 67 -1.86 -2.09 -1.86
CA HIS A 67 -1.60 -3.48 -1.47
C HIS A 67 -0.50 -3.61 -0.40
N GLN A 68 0.13 -2.52 0.02
CA GLN A 68 0.98 -2.48 1.21
C GLN A 68 0.08 -2.20 2.45
N PRO A 69 -0.14 -3.18 3.34
CA PRO A 69 -1.19 -3.08 4.37
C PRO A 69 -1.09 -1.83 5.24
N LEU A 70 0.12 -1.38 5.58
CA LEU A 70 0.31 -0.23 6.46
C LEU A 70 0.04 1.12 5.78
N HIS A 71 -0.16 1.16 4.45
CA HIS A 71 -0.70 2.33 3.76
C HIS A 71 -2.20 2.53 4.00
N THR A 72 -2.87 1.51 4.55
CA THR A 72 -4.24 1.59 5.07
C THR A 72 -4.27 1.43 6.59
N GLY A 73 -3.18 1.79 7.27
CA GLY A 73 -2.95 1.58 8.69
C GLY A 73 -3.74 2.52 9.61
N LYS A 74 -3.30 2.60 10.87
CA LYS A 74 -3.92 3.48 11.87
C LYS A 74 -3.41 4.91 11.73
N ALA A 75 -4.28 5.90 11.96
CA ALA A 75 -3.92 7.32 11.95
C ALA A 75 -2.97 7.66 13.11
N GLU A 76 -3.24 7.15 14.31
CA GLU A 76 -2.49 7.43 15.54
C GLU A 76 -1.00 7.10 15.47
N ASP A 77 -0.63 6.06 14.70
CA ASP A 77 0.75 5.63 14.54
C ASP A 77 1.34 5.90 13.14
N ARG A 78 0.56 6.61 12.31
CA ARG A 78 0.92 6.99 10.94
C ARG A 78 1.24 5.75 10.08
N GLY A 79 0.37 4.75 10.14
CA GLY A 79 0.56 3.50 9.41
C GLY A 79 1.80 2.73 9.88
N GLY A 80 2.01 2.61 11.19
CA GLY A 80 3.15 1.89 11.76
C GLY A 80 4.50 2.63 11.75
N ASN A 81 4.54 3.89 11.30
CA ASN A 81 5.79 4.68 11.28
C ASN A 81 6.33 5.00 12.67
N THR A 82 5.47 5.07 13.68
CA THR A 82 5.89 5.33 15.05
C THR A 82 6.19 4.06 15.85
N ILE A 83 5.81 2.88 15.34
CA ILE A 83 6.07 1.58 15.97
C ILE A 83 7.51 1.18 15.73
N LYS A 84 8.35 1.32 16.76
CA LYS A 84 9.78 0.99 16.69
C LYS A 84 9.98 -0.51 16.78
N VAL A 85 10.75 -1.05 15.84
CA VAL A 85 11.17 -2.44 15.78
C VAL A 85 12.64 -2.52 15.38
N LYS A 86 13.20 -3.72 15.35
CA LYS A 86 14.54 -3.96 14.79
C LYS A 86 14.40 -4.92 13.61
N TRP A 87 15.20 -4.69 12.56
CA TRP A 87 15.38 -5.60 11.45
C TRP A 87 16.82 -6.08 11.45
N PHE A 88 17.02 -7.39 11.70
CA PHE A 88 18.37 -7.96 11.95
C PHE A 88 19.21 -7.14 12.93
N ARG A 89 18.64 -6.75 14.07
CA ARG A 89 19.21 -5.89 15.11
C ARG A 89 19.36 -4.40 14.73
N GLY A 90 19.21 -4.02 13.46
CA GLY A 90 19.16 -2.62 13.03
C GLY A 90 17.86 -1.94 13.45
N LYS A 91 17.95 -0.75 14.05
CA LYS A 91 16.76 0.03 14.46
C LYS A 91 15.98 0.52 13.23
N THR A 92 14.67 0.32 13.23
CA THR A 92 13.75 0.76 12.18
C THR A 92 12.34 0.97 12.75
N ASN A 93 11.33 1.04 11.91
CA ASN A 93 9.92 1.02 12.29
C ASN A 93 9.17 -0.03 11.48
N LEU A 94 7.96 -0.37 11.92
CA LEU A 94 7.16 -1.44 11.31
C LEU A 94 6.79 -1.11 9.85
N HIS A 95 6.44 0.14 9.56
CA HIS A 95 6.16 0.59 8.19
C HIS A 95 7.33 0.32 7.24
N SER A 96 8.55 0.74 7.63
CA SER A 96 9.75 0.51 6.81
C SER A 96 10.10 -0.97 6.63
N VAL A 97 9.72 -1.84 7.57
CA VAL A 97 9.90 -3.29 7.40
C VAL A 97 9.05 -3.78 6.23
N TRP A 98 7.80 -3.39 6.17
CA TRP A 98 6.85 -3.79 5.12
C TRP A 98 7.09 -3.08 3.78
N ASP A 99 7.45 -1.81 3.83
CA ASP A 99 7.64 -0.98 2.63
C ASP A 99 8.93 -1.31 1.88
N THR A 100 9.95 -1.76 2.61
CA THR A 100 11.31 -1.83 2.04
C THR A 100 12.10 -3.05 2.50
N LYS A 101 12.20 -3.27 3.83
CA LYS A 101 13.20 -4.19 4.38
C LYS A 101 12.98 -5.66 4.03
N MET A 102 11.73 -6.13 4.01
CA MET A 102 11.43 -7.50 3.59
C MET A 102 11.78 -7.70 2.11
N ILE A 103 11.34 -6.78 1.25
CA ILE A 103 11.60 -6.83 -0.20
C ILE A 103 13.12 -6.82 -0.48
N GLU A 104 13.86 -5.88 0.13
CA GLU A 104 15.31 -5.81 -0.02
C GLU A 104 16.04 -7.09 0.45
N SER A 105 15.48 -7.79 1.45
CA SER A 105 16.10 -9.00 2.01
C SER A 105 16.00 -10.22 1.09
N TYR A 106 15.17 -10.20 0.07
CA TYR A 106 15.18 -11.22 -1.00
C TYR A 106 16.42 -11.14 -1.86
N ASN A 107 17.10 -9.99 -1.92
CA ASN A 107 18.27 -9.74 -2.79
C ASN A 107 18.00 -10.06 -4.28
N MET A 108 16.76 -9.89 -4.71
CA MET A 108 16.31 -10.08 -6.09
C MET A 108 16.13 -8.73 -6.77
N THR A 109 16.37 -8.69 -8.07
CA THR A 109 15.93 -7.57 -8.92
C THR A 109 14.40 -7.55 -9.01
N TYR A 110 13.81 -6.43 -9.43
CA TYR A 110 12.35 -6.34 -9.60
C TYR A 110 11.83 -7.32 -10.67
N THR A 111 12.64 -7.66 -11.68
CA THR A 111 12.28 -8.67 -12.69
C THR A 111 12.28 -10.07 -12.11
N GLU A 112 13.29 -10.43 -11.33
CA GLU A 112 13.33 -11.72 -10.64
C GLU A 112 12.19 -11.88 -9.65
N LEU A 113 11.84 -10.82 -8.88
CA LEU A 113 10.67 -10.85 -8.02
C LEU A 113 9.38 -11.06 -8.81
N SER A 114 9.21 -10.34 -9.92
CA SER A 114 8.02 -10.46 -10.79
C SER A 114 7.90 -11.86 -11.40
N ASP A 115 9.02 -12.44 -11.83
CA ASP A 115 9.03 -13.77 -12.46
C ASP A 115 8.76 -14.91 -11.46
N ASN A 116 8.96 -14.65 -10.16
CA ASN A 116 8.72 -15.60 -9.08
C ASN A 116 7.38 -15.38 -8.34
N LEU A 117 6.53 -14.45 -8.81
CA LEU A 117 5.19 -14.29 -8.26
C LEU A 117 4.28 -15.46 -8.65
N ASP A 118 3.33 -15.77 -7.76
CA ASP A 118 2.31 -16.78 -8.02
C ASP A 118 1.47 -16.43 -9.24
N TYR A 119 1.21 -17.41 -10.07
CA TYR A 119 0.34 -17.25 -11.24
C TYR A 119 -1.12 -17.43 -10.84
N PHE A 120 -1.87 -16.35 -10.90
CA PHE A 120 -3.32 -16.42 -10.75
C PHE A 120 -3.99 -17.10 -11.95
N SER A 121 -4.88 -18.06 -11.68
CA SER A 121 -5.76 -18.63 -12.68
C SER A 121 -6.68 -17.55 -13.27
N LYS A 122 -7.28 -17.84 -14.43
CA LYS A 122 -8.26 -16.92 -15.05
C LYS A 122 -9.41 -16.56 -14.09
N ASN A 123 -9.96 -17.56 -13.39
CA ASN A 123 -11.07 -17.35 -12.45
C ASN A 123 -10.68 -16.46 -11.26
N GLN A 124 -9.45 -16.63 -10.73
CA GLN A 124 -8.94 -15.76 -9.67
C GLN A 124 -8.76 -14.32 -10.16
N LYS A 125 -8.18 -14.11 -11.35
CA LYS A 125 -8.06 -12.79 -11.96
C LYS A 125 -9.41 -12.11 -12.14
N GLU A 126 -10.39 -12.84 -12.68
CA GLU A 126 -11.76 -12.32 -12.85
C GLU A 126 -12.44 -11.99 -11.52
N ALA A 127 -12.19 -12.78 -10.47
CA ALA A 127 -12.70 -12.50 -9.12
C ALA A 127 -12.10 -11.21 -8.54
N ILE A 128 -10.77 -11.05 -8.62
CA ILE A 128 -10.06 -9.84 -8.17
C ILE A 128 -10.56 -8.60 -8.93
N GLN A 129 -10.74 -8.71 -10.25
CA GLN A 129 -11.16 -7.60 -11.10
C GLN A 129 -12.62 -7.15 -10.88
N LYS A 130 -13.46 -7.97 -10.21
CA LYS A 130 -14.82 -7.56 -9.82
C LYS A 130 -14.86 -6.64 -8.60
N GLY A 131 -13.80 -6.60 -7.83
CA GLY A 131 -13.69 -5.73 -6.66
C GLY A 131 -13.63 -4.25 -7.04
N THR A 132 -14.07 -3.41 -6.13
CA THR A 132 -13.92 -1.95 -6.21
C THR A 132 -12.68 -1.49 -5.43
N VAL A 133 -12.26 -0.25 -5.65
CA VAL A 133 -11.15 0.35 -4.85
C VAL A 133 -11.49 0.31 -3.34
N ILE A 134 -12.76 0.43 -2.96
CA ILE A 134 -13.18 0.37 -1.56
C ILE A 134 -13.05 -1.05 -1.01
N ASP A 135 -13.43 -2.07 -1.78
CA ASP A 135 -13.25 -3.46 -1.37
C ASP A 135 -11.77 -3.76 -1.09
N TRP A 136 -10.89 -3.37 -2.01
CA TRP A 136 -9.43 -3.57 -1.86
C TRP A 136 -8.84 -2.77 -0.69
N VAL A 137 -9.33 -1.56 -0.41
CA VAL A 137 -8.94 -0.80 0.79
C VAL A 137 -9.34 -1.54 2.07
N ASN A 138 -10.55 -2.09 2.11
CA ASN A 138 -11.02 -2.82 3.28
C ASN A 138 -10.23 -4.11 3.50
N GLU A 139 -9.94 -4.87 2.43
CA GLU A 139 -9.08 -6.06 2.48
C GLU A 139 -7.66 -5.69 2.98
N SER A 140 -7.06 -4.64 2.43
CA SER A 140 -5.74 -4.17 2.86
C SER A 140 -5.76 -3.70 4.33
N ARG A 141 -6.86 -3.08 4.77
CA ARG A 141 -7.07 -2.68 6.18
C ARG A 141 -7.14 -3.88 7.12
N GLU A 142 -7.84 -4.96 6.73
CA GLU A 142 -7.87 -6.20 7.52
C GLU A 142 -6.48 -6.80 7.66
N LEU A 143 -5.72 -6.84 6.56
CA LEU A 143 -4.32 -7.28 6.58
C LEU A 143 -3.45 -6.37 7.47
N ALA A 144 -3.68 -5.05 7.46
CA ALA A 144 -2.97 -4.13 8.34
C ALA A 144 -3.17 -4.50 9.83
N MET A 145 -4.38 -4.88 10.23
CA MET A 145 -4.62 -5.30 11.62
C MET A 145 -3.84 -6.57 11.97
N MET A 146 -3.77 -7.55 11.07
CA MET A 146 -2.93 -8.74 11.26
C MET A 146 -1.44 -8.37 11.37
N VAL A 147 -0.97 -7.41 10.58
CA VAL A 147 0.41 -6.89 10.65
C VAL A 147 0.70 -6.26 12.02
N TYR A 148 -0.22 -5.45 12.55
CA TYR A 148 -0.07 -4.86 13.89
C TYR A 148 0.01 -5.93 14.99
N ASP A 149 -0.78 -7.00 14.86
CA ASP A 149 -0.77 -8.11 15.84
C ASP A 149 0.48 -8.97 15.74
N SER A 150 1.15 -8.98 14.57
CA SER A 150 2.32 -9.80 14.28
C SER A 150 3.63 -9.24 14.87
N ALA A 151 3.69 -7.97 15.25
CA ALA A 151 4.91 -7.31 15.69
C ALA A 151 4.72 -6.52 16.98
N LYS A 152 5.64 -6.72 17.95
CA LYS A 152 5.67 -5.96 19.20
C LYS A 152 6.72 -4.86 19.14
N ILE A 153 6.49 -3.77 19.89
CA ILE A 153 7.46 -2.68 20.05
C ILE A 153 8.82 -3.27 20.50
N ASP A 154 9.91 -2.76 19.91
CA ASP A 154 11.29 -3.19 20.11
C ASP A 154 11.60 -4.66 19.75
N GLN A 155 10.65 -5.40 19.17
CA GLN A 155 10.88 -6.76 18.70
C GLN A 155 11.96 -6.77 17.60
N ASN A 156 12.81 -7.81 17.65
CA ASN A 156 13.78 -8.06 16.60
C ASN A 156 13.17 -8.97 15.53
N LEU A 157 12.83 -8.40 14.39
CA LEU A 157 12.30 -9.09 13.23
C LEU A 157 13.46 -9.55 12.31
N SER A 158 13.24 -10.63 11.58
CA SER A 158 14.24 -11.24 10.71
C SER A 158 13.59 -12.09 9.61
N TYR A 159 14.36 -12.95 8.95
CA TYR A 159 13.87 -13.88 7.92
C TYR A 159 12.64 -14.69 8.35
N ARG A 160 12.56 -15.12 9.60
CA ARG A 160 11.38 -15.85 10.08
C ARG A 160 10.12 -15.00 9.94
N TYR A 161 10.17 -13.76 10.39
CA TYR A 161 9.03 -12.83 10.22
C TYR A 161 8.69 -12.63 8.75
N MET A 162 9.70 -12.47 7.90
CA MET A 162 9.50 -12.32 6.46
C MET A 162 8.78 -13.53 5.85
N TYR A 163 9.26 -14.76 6.12
CA TYR A 163 8.66 -15.98 5.56
C TYR A 163 7.29 -16.34 6.15
N ASP A 164 6.96 -15.82 7.33
CA ASP A 164 5.62 -16.00 7.93
C ASP A 164 4.57 -15.10 7.30
N HIS A 165 4.97 -14.06 6.50
CA HIS A 165 4.09 -13.02 5.99
C HIS A 165 4.21 -12.77 4.47
N PHE A 166 5.07 -13.50 3.78
CA PHE A 166 5.32 -13.30 2.35
C PHE A 166 5.15 -14.58 1.56
#